data_cf3050e31323c29be6d2e81843132900
#
_entry.id   cf3050e31323c29be6d2e81843132900
#
_cell.length_a   1.000
_cell.length_b   1.000
_cell.length_c   1.000
_cell.angle_alpha   90.00
_cell.angle_beta   90.00
_cell.angle_gamma   90.00
#
_symmetry.space_group_name_H-M   'P 1'
#
loop_
_entity.id
_entity.type
_entity.pdbx_description
1 polymer ?
#
loop_
_entity_poly.entity_id
_entity_poly.type
_entity_poly.pdbx_seq_one_letter_code
_entity_poly.pdbx_strand_id
1 'polypeptide(L)'
;MASTKKNLIKNKGLWILAGLAAIGGVVAVKFLRPSGEAVVYYTAPRRETVNIQLVESGVLDSESSVNVIAPMVPRYRRLLIWLAPEGSVVKKGMPLAKCDSSDLERDSENQRLEMVNVRAKHQDTRVQYDITLDDLKNRVSQRVENQKISQMNHDQMAFAADIDRQKALVSLNQAKMEVEFARTRIRAEEGRRDTALRLIGDEISNVQAKIDEMSNYMERFTVAAPEDGLVVYPPIKIDGQERKIQVGDSLYYGQ
;
A
#
# COMPACT_ATOMS: atom_id res chain seq x y z
N MET A 1 98.86 -92.28 41.79
CA MET A 1 98.10 -93.52 41.84
C MET A 1 96.60 -93.28 41.34
N ALA A 2 96.38 -93.77 40.24
CA ALA A 2 95.33 -94.59 39.74
C ALA A 2 93.89 -94.03 39.93
N SER A 3 93.34 -93.76 38.78
CA SER A 3 92.05 -94.24 38.25
C SER A 3 90.74 -93.60 38.83
N THR A 4 90.04 -92.95 38.02
CA THR A 4 88.93 -93.55 37.28
C THR A 4 88.22 -92.54 36.37
N LYS A 5 88.56 -92.51 35.07
CA LYS A 5 87.74 -91.90 34.00
C LYS A 5 86.92 -93.01 33.35
N LYS A 6 85.76 -93.25 33.84
CA LYS A 6 84.89 -94.20 33.11
C LYS A 6 83.40 -94.12 33.55
N ASN A 7 82.68 -93.05 33.41
CA ASN A 7 81.22 -93.13 33.48
C ASN A 7 80.44 -91.89 32.94
N LEU A 8 81.12 -91.01 32.12
CA LEU A 8 80.45 -89.82 31.63
C LEU A 8 79.81 -89.93 30.22
N ILE A 9 79.96 -91.08 29.58
CA ILE A 9 79.44 -91.23 28.20
C ILE A 9 78.12 -91.94 28.11
N LYS A 10 77.69 -92.65 29.19
CA LYS A 10 76.37 -93.33 29.15
C LYS A 10 75.16 -92.44 29.39
N ASN A 11 75.31 -91.27 29.96
CA ASN A 11 74.15 -90.43 30.30
C ASN A 11 73.73 -89.44 29.19
N LYS A 12 74.63 -89.17 28.20
CA LYS A 12 74.26 -88.24 27.10
C LYS A 12 73.21 -88.79 26.12
N GLY A 13 73.15 -90.09 25.92
CA GLY A 13 72.16 -90.75 25.10
C GLY A 13 70.75 -90.72 25.73
N LEU A 14 70.74 -90.81 27.06
CA LEU A 14 69.44 -90.81 27.80
C LEU A 14 68.73 -89.43 27.73
N TRP A 15 69.55 -88.34 27.76
CA TRP A 15 68.97 -86.98 27.67
C TRP A 15 68.51 -86.60 26.25
N ILE A 16 69.15 -87.16 25.22
CA ILE A 16 68.73 -86.97 23.82
C ILE A 16 67.41 -87.72 23.57
N LEU A 17 67.24 -88.90 24.10
CA LEU A 17 66.01 -89.68 24.02
C LEU A 17 64.86 -88.99 24.80
N ALA A 18 65.17 -88.44 25.99
CA ALA A 18 64.18 -87.68 26.76
C ALA A 18 63.73 -86.38 26.04
N GLY A 19 64.71 -85.72 25.40
CA GLY A 19 64.43 -84.51 24.59
C GLY A 19 63.54 -84.81 23.35
N LEU A 20 63.80 -85.89 22.64
CA LEU A 20 63.02 -86.36 21.51
C LEU A 20 61.56 -86.76 21.90
N ALA A 21 61.49 -87.45 23.08
CA ALA A 21 60.17 -87.82 23.64
C ALA A 21 59.33 -86.58 24.04
N ALA A 22 59.98 -85.54 24.60
CA ALA A 22 59.35 -84.31 24.97
C ALA A 22 58.85 -83.54 23.72
N ILE A 23 59.66 -83.46 22.66
CA ILE A 23 59.30 -82.82 21.39
C ILE A 23 58.17 -83.60 20.70
N GLY A 24 58.22 -84.93 20.68
CA GLY A 24 57.16 -85.77 20.15
C GLY A 24 55.81 -85.61 20.90
N GLY A 25 55.91 -85.46 22.22
CA GLY A 25 54.73 -85.21 23.08
C GLY A 25 54.09 -83.86 22.82
N VAL A 26 54.86 -82.80 22.64
CA VAL A 26 54.36 -81.50 22.32
C VAL A 26 53.73 -81.44 20.92
N VAL A 27 54.29 -82.14 19.95
CA VAL A 27 53.73 -82.23 18.59
C VAL A 27 52.46 -83.08 18.59
N ALA A 28 52.44 -84.19 19.33
CA ALA A 28 51.24 -85.01 19.50
C ALA A 28 50.04 -84.25 20.19
N VAL A 29 50.36 -83.46 21.22
CA VAL A 29 49.35 -82.64 21.90
C VAL A 29 48.76 -81.51 20.97
N LYS A 30 49.65 -80.97 20.04
CA LYS A 30 49.14 -80.01 19.07
C LYS A 30 48.27 -80.63 17.97
N PHE A 31 48.62 -81.89 17.55
CA PHE A 31 47.84 -82.61 16.55
C PHE A 31 46.63 -83.34 17.06
N LEU A 32 46.52 -83.64 18.34
CA LEU A 32 45.36 -84.25 18.97
C LEU A 32 44.42 -83.25 19.65
N ARG A 33 44.60 -81.94 19.49
CA ARG A 33 43.62 -81.00 19.91
C ARG A 33 42.41 -81.13 18.97
N PRO A 34 41.24 -81.52 19.43
CA PRO A 34 40.07 -81.55 18.61
C PRO A 34 39.80 -80.13 18.08
N SER A 35 39.78 -79.93 16.77
CA SER A 35 39.28 -78.71 16.17
C SER A 35 37.92 -78.45 16.73
N GLY A 36 37.78 -77.40 17.52
CA GLY A 36 36.47 -77.05 18.06
C GLY A 36 35.49 -76.93 16.91
N GLU A 37 34.52 -77.77 16.90
CA GLU A 37 33.37 -77.63 15.98
C GLU A 37 32.78 -76.24 16.19
N ALA A 38 32.83 -75.41 15.19
CA ALA A 38 32.12 -74.14 15.22
C ALA A 38 30.61 -74.47 15.33
N VAL A 39 30.06 -74.19 16.50
CA VAL A 39 28.61 -74.34 16.74
C VAL A 39 27.95 -73.28 15.89
N VAL A 40 27.48 -73.64 14.72
CA VAL A 40 26.65 -72.78 13.88
C VAL A 40 25.26 -72.80 14.47
N TYR A 41 24.90 -71.71 15.10
CA TYR A 41 23.53 -71.52 15.55
C TYR A 41 22.64 -71.24 14.36
N TYR A 42 21.82 -72.16 13.98
CA TYR A 42 20.79 -71.95 13.00
C TYR A 42 19.58 -71.34 13.71
N THR A 43 19.33 -70.10 13.44
CA THR A 43 18.08 -69.44 13.84
C THR A 43 17.07 -69.60 12.72
N ALA A 44 15.98 -70.23 12.99
CA ALA A 44 14.89 -70.37 12.01
C ALA A 44 14.34 -68.94 11.67
N PRO A 45 14.07 -68.64 10.39
CA PRO A 45 13.50 -67.35 10.03
C PRO A 45 12.14 -67.21 10.67
N ARG A 46 12.00 -66.19 11.53
CA ARG A 46 10.72 -65.84 12.15
C ARG A 46 10.07 -64.76 11.29
N ARG A 47 8.84 -65.01 10.89
CA ARG A 47 8.03 -63.99 10.23
C ARG A 47 7.56 -63.01 11.30
N GLU A 48 8.09 -61.81 11.31
CA GLU A 48 7.62 -60.69 12.15
C GLU A 48 7.13 -59.60 11.25
N THR A 49 6.05 -58.96 11.65
CA THR A 49 5.54 -57.77 10.97
C THR A 49 6.41 -56.61 11.41
N VAL A 50 7.24 -56.11 10.52
CA VAL A 50 8.03 -54.92 10.75
C VAL A 50 7.21 -53.72 10.35
N ASN A 51 6.78 -52.92 11.30
CA ASN A 51 6.18 -51.63 11.06
C ASN A 51 7.29 -50.62 10.75
N ILE A 52 7.45 -50.31 9.48
CA ILE A 52 8.35 -49.24 9.06
C ILE A 52 7.58 -47.93 9.19
N GLN A 53 7.90 -47.11 10.16
CA GLN A 53 7.40 -45.75 10.27
C GLN A 53 8.44 -44.82 9.62
N LEU A 54 8.04 -44.21 8.52
CA LEU A 54 8.78 -43.12 7.90
C LEU A 54 8.20 -41.82 8.45
N VAL A 55 8.99 -41.07 9.22
CA VAL A 55 8.63 -39.73 9.68
C VAL A 55 9.33 -38.75 8.78
N GLU A 56 8.55 -38.09 7.93
CA GLU A 56 9.04 -37.01 7.08
C GLU A 56 8.42 -35.69 7.56
N SER A 57 9.19 -34.64 7.52
CA SER A 57 8.70 -33.26 7.70
C SER A 57 8.50 -32.63 6.34
N GLY A 58 7.32 -32.08 6.11
CA GLY A 58 6.99 -31.36 4.90
C GLY A 58 6.36 -30.02 5.27
N VAL A 59 6.39 -29.09 4.33
CA VAL A 59 5.65 -27.83 4.39
C VAL A 59 4.35 -28.03 3.64
N LEU A 60 3.23 -27.71 4.28
CA LEU A 60 1.93 -27.65 3.59
C LEU A 60 1.86 -26.32 2.86
N ASP A 61 1.69 -26.39 1.56
CA ASP A 61 1.41 -25.23 0.72
C ASP A 61 -0.04 -25.23 0.27
N SER A 62 -0.59 -24.05 0.00
CA SER A 62 -2.00 -23.92 -0.42
C SER A 62 -2.12 -24.15 -1.92
N GLU A 63 -3.10 -24.93 -2.35
CA GLU A 63 -3.45 -25.12 -3.76
C GLU A 63 -3.94 -23.80 -4.39
N SER A 64 -4.57 -22.93 -3.60
CA SER A 64 -5.06 -21.62 -4.04
C SER A 64 -4.68 -20.56 -3.00
N SER A 65 -3.95 -19.54 -3.42
CA SER A 65 -3.61 -18.40 -2.58
C SER A 65 -3.83 -17.09 -3.34
N VAL A 66 -4.41 -16.11 -2.65
CA VAL A 66 -4.58 -14.75 -3.18
C VAL A 66 -3.62 -13.83 -2.45
N ASN A 67 -2.68 -13.27 -3.19
CA ASN A 67 -1.74 -12.32 -2.66
C ASN A 67 -2.41 -10.97 -2.41
N VAL A 68 -2.36 -10.50 -1.17
CA VAL A 68 -2.81 -9.18 -0.78
C VAL A 68 -1.60 -8.27 -0.70
N ILE A 69 -1.57 -7.25 -1.55
CA ILE A 69 -0.46 -6.31 -1.65
C ILE A 69 -0.80 -4.97 -0.99
N ALA A 70 0.22 -4.26 -0.53
CA ALA A 70 0.06 -2.92 0.02
C ALA A 70 -0.57 -1.96 -1.00
N PRO A 71 -1.57 -1.16 -0.60
CA PRO A 71 -2.28 -0.26 -1.51
C PRO A 71 -1.35 0.83 -2.05
N MET A 72 -1.57 1.22 -3.30
CA MET A 72 -0.86 2.34 -3.91
C MET A 72 -1.48 3.66 -3.41
N VAL A 73 -0.81 4.33 -2.48
CA VAL A 73 -1.17 5.66 -2.00
C VAL A 73 0.05 6.55 -2.12
N PRO A 74 0.12 7.43 -3.14
CA PRO A 74 1.25 8.33 -3.34
C PRO A 74 1.41 9.31 -2.17
N ARG A 75 2.64 9.70 -1.86
CA ARG A 75 3.03 10.71 -0.85
C ARG A 75 2.85 10.33 0.62
N TYR A 76 2.05 9.33 0.96
CA TYR A 76 1.81 8.95 2.35
C TYR A 76 2.57 7.69 2.73
N ARG A 77 3.14 7.68 3.94
CA ARG A 77 3.79 6.49 4.49
C ARG A 77 2.70 5.50 4.92
N ARG A 78 2.92 4.25 4.62
CA ARG A 78 2.03 3.16 5.00
C ARG A 78 2.60 2.44 6.21
N LEU A 79 2.57 3.11 7.35
CA LEU A 79 2.97 2.52 8.61
C LEU A 79 1.86 1.57 9.07
N LEU A 80 2.19 0.31 9.25
CA LEU A 80 1.23 -0.71 9.66
C LEU A 80 0.93 -0.58 11.16
N ILE A 81 -0.31 -0.27 11.51
CA ILE A 81 -0.75 -0.11 12.91
C ILE A 81 -1.53 -1.31 13.43
N TRP A 82 -2.08 -2.11 12.54
CA TRP A 82 -2.82 -3.30 12.90
C TRP A 82 -2.77 -4.35 11.79
N LEU A 83 -2.72 -5.62 12.18
CA LEU A 83 -2.65 -6.76 11.28
C LEU A 83 -3.50 -7.90 11.85
N ALA A 84 -4.30 -8.59 11.02
CA ALA A 84 -5.07 -9.76 11.43
C ALA A 84 -4.11 -10.87 11.87
N PRO A 85 -4.37 -11.61 12.96
CA PRO A 85 -3.46 -12.63 13.43
C PRO A 85 -3.17 -13.70 12.36
N GLU A 86 -1.91 -14.13 12.24
CA GLU A 86 -1.55 -15.26 11.38
C GLU A 86 -2.29 -16.54 11.82
N GLY A 87 -2.80 -17.30 10.86
CA GLY A 87 -3.60 -18.49 11.15
C GLY A 87 -5.07 -18.20 11.48
N SER A 88 -5.51 -16.94 11.46
CA SER A 88 -6.94 -16.62 11.63
C SER A 88 -7.74 -16.88 10.36
N VAL A 89 -8.98 -17.33 10.54
CA VAL A 89 -9.94 -17.49 9.44
C VAL A 89 -10.67 -16.17 9.24
N VAL A 90 -10.63 -15.64 8.02
CA VAL A 90 -11.27 -14.38 7.64
C VAL A 90 -12.29 -14.61 6.56
N LYS A 91 -13.32 -13.77 6.54
CA LYS A 91 -14.34 -13.73 5.49
C LYS A 91 -14.06 -12.56 4.55
N LYS A 92 -14.53 -12.68 3.33
CA LYS A 92 -14.48 -11.60 2.34
C LYS A 92 -14.96 -10.25 2.93
N GLY A 93 -14.17 -9.22 2.75
CA GLY A 93 -14.45 -7.88 3.27
C GLY A 93 -14.00 -7.63 4.71
N MET A 94 -13.55 -8.65 5.47
CA MET A 94 -12.96 -8.41 6.79
C MET A 94 -11.60 -7.70 6.68
N PRO A 95 -11.27 -6.79 7.60
CA PRO A 95 -9.99 -6.10 7.57
C PRO A 95 -8.84 -7.09 7.83
N LEU A 96 -7.82 -7.04 6.99
CA LEU A 96 -6.56 -7.81 7.13
C LEU A 96 -5.44 -6.97 7.71
N ALA A 97 -5.36 -5.72 7.28
CA ALA A 97 -4.34 -4.78 7.72
C ALA A 97 -4.90 -3.36 7.80
N LYS A 98 -4.40 -2.57 8.73
CA LYS A 98 -4.69 -1.13 8.81
C LYS A 98 -3.37 -0.37 8.87
N CYS A 99 -3.26 0.64 8.03
CA CYS A 99 -2.16 1.59 8.05
C CYS A 99 -2.54 2.86 8.80
N ASP A 100 -1.56 3.59 9.28
CA ASP A 100 -1.75 4.89 9.92
C ASP A 100 -2.18 5.95 8.90
N SER A 101 -3.38 6.48 9.07
CA SER A 101 -4.01 7.50 8.21
C SER A 101 -3.89 8.92 8.75
N SER A 102 -3.21 9.13 9.88
CA SER A 102 -3.21 10.42 10.61
C SER A 102 -2.75 11.60 9.76
N ASP A 103 -1.71 11.42 8.94
CA ASP A 103 -1.23 12.47 8.02
C ASP A 103 -2.26 12.78 6.93
N LEU A 104 -2.88 11.74 6.38
CA LEU A 104 -3.92 11.88 5.36
C LEU A 104 -5.19 12.53 5.91
N GLU A 105 -5.59 12.19 7.13
CA GLU A 105 -6.73 12.81 7.83
C GLU A 105 -6.51 14.29 8.06
N ARG A 106 -5.30 14.67 8.52
CA ARG A 106 -4.93 16.07 8.70
C ARG A 106 -4.95 16.84 7.39
N ASP A 107 -4.40 16.27 6.32
CA ASP A 107 -4.39 16.91 5.00
C ASP A 107 -5.81 17.01 4.42
N SER A 108 -6.66 16.02 4.64
CA SER A 108 -8.07 16.06 4.26
C SER A 108 -8.82 17.18 4.99
N GLU A 109 -8.58 17.34 6.29
CA GLU A 109 -9.18 18.43 7.06
C GLU A 109 -8.72 19.81 6.56
N ASN A 110 -7.44 19.97 6.25
CA ASN A 110 -6.91 21.19 5.64
C ASN A 110 -7.59 21.50 4.30
N GLN A 111 -7.84 20.49 3.45
CA GLN A 111 -8.57 20.70 2.19
C GLN A 111 -10.05 21.06 2.43
N ARG A 112 -10.69 20.52 3.47
CA ARG A 112 -12.05 20.90 3.84
C ARG A 112 -12.14 22.36 4.32
N LEU A 113 -11.16 22.80 5.10
CA LEU A 113 -11.07 24.21 5.51
C LEU A 113 -10.86 25.12 4.30
N GLU A 114 -10.00 24.71 3.36
CA GLU A 114 -9.80 25.44 2.11
C GLU A 114 -11.10 25.50 1.28
N MET A 115 -11.86 24.44 1.21
CA MET A 115 -13.18 24.44 0.57
C MET A 115 -14.11 25.49 1.19
N VAL A 116 -14.12 25.61 2.51
CA VAL A 116 -14.93 26.64 3.20
C VAL A 116 -14.48 28.04 2.78
N ASN A 117 -13.17 28.29 2.74
CA ASN A 117 -12.62 29.58 2.35
C ASN A 117 -12.95 29.94 0.90
N VAL A 118 -12.80 29.00 -0.03
CA VAL A 118 -13.10 29.22 -1.45
C VAL A 118 -14.59 29.44 -1.68
N ARG A 119 -15.46 28.72 -0.98
CA ARG A 119 -16.91 28.95 -1.02
C ARG A 119 -17.29 30.31 -0.45
N ALA A 120 -16.69 30.74 0.64
CA ALA A 120 -16.89 32.07 1.19
C ALA A 120 -16.46 33.16 0.19
N LYS A 121 -15.29 33.01 -0.43
CA LYS A 121 -14.80 33.88 -1.52
C LYS A 121 -15.75 33.94 -2.70
N HIS A 122 -16.31 32.79 -3.12
CA HIS A 122 -17.32 32.74 -4.18
C HIS A 122 -18.56 33.55 -3.83
N GLN A 123 -19.07 33.38 -2.61
CA GLN A 123 -20.26 34.11 -2.13
C GLN A 123 -19.98 35.62 -2.01
N ASP A 124 -18.85 36.00 -1.43
CA ASP A 124 -18.46 37.39 -1.31
C ASP A 124 -18.32 38.07 -2.67
N THR A 125 -17.61 37.42 -3.60
CA THR A 125 -17.46 37.91 -4.97
C THR A 125 -18.82 38.09 -5.64
N ARG A 126 -19.73 37.15 -5.49
CA ARG A 126 -21.09 37.25 -6.01
C ARG A 126 -21.82 38.46 -5.48
N VAL A 127 -21.83 38.65 -4.15
CA VAL A 127 -22.49 39.77 -3.49
C VAL A 127 -21.91 41.11 -3.97
N GLN A 128 -20.58 41.20 -4.10
CA GLN A 128 -19.90 42.42 -4.59
C GLN A 128 -20.37 42.78 -6.01
N TYR A 129 -20.45 41.81 -6.92
CA TYR A 129 -20.93 42.05 -8.27
C TYR A 129 -22.41 42.37 -8.30
N ASP A 130 -23.27 41.72 -7.47
CA ASP A 130 -24.69 41.99 -7.41
C ASP A 130 -24.94 43.45 -6.96
N ILE A 131 -24.24 43.95 -5.94
CA ILE A 131 -24.31 45.34 -5.50
C ILE A 131 -23.89 46.30 -6.63
N THR A 132 -22.78 45.99 -7.32
CA THR A 132 -22.29 46.83 -8.42
C THR A 132 -23.27 46.87 -9.59
N LEU A 133 -23.85 45.75 -9.96
CA LEU A 133 -24.84 45.66 -11.02
C LEU A 133 -26.14 46.39 -10.67
N ASP A 134 -26.58 46.34 -9.42
CA ASP A 134 -27.75 47.08 -8.96
C ASP A 134 -27.51 48.61 -9.00
N ASP A 135 -26.34 49.10 -8.61
CA ASP A 135 -25.97 50.52 -8.76
C ASP A 135 -25.99 50.93 -10.25
N LEU A 136 -25.40 50.08 -11.14
CA LEU A 136 -25.40 50.35 -12.57
C LEU A 136 -26.82 50.35 -13.17
N LYS A 137 -27.70 49.46 -12.75
CA LYS A 137 -29.11 49.43 -13.17
C LYS A 137 -29.85 50.68 -12.73
N ASN A 138 -29.65 51.15 -11.49
CA ASN A 138 -30.23 52.38 -10.99
C ASN A 138 -29.75 53.59 -11.84
N ARG A 139 -28.47 53.65 -12.22
CA ARG A 139 -27.91 54.67 -13.10
C ARG A 139 -28.56 54.62 -14.51
N VAL A 140 -28.78 53.39 -15.06
CA VAL A 140 -29.49 53.24 -16.33
C VAL A 140 -30.92 53.79 -16.21
N SER A 141 -31.64 53.50 -15.13
CA SER A 141 -32.98 54.03 -14.89
C SER A 141 -33.00 55.56 -14.88
N GLN A 142 -32.04 56.19 -14.19
CA GLN A 142 -31.90 57.66 -14.20
C GLN A 142 -31.62 58.22 -15.59
N ARG A 143 -30.75 57.55 -16.39
CA ARG A 143 -30.46 57.98 -17.79
C ARG A 143 -31.67 57.83 -18.71
N VAL A 144 -32.47 56.76 -18.51
CA VAL A 144 -33.73 56.57 -19.27
C VAL A 144 -34.74 57.68 -18.94
N GLU A 145 -34.89 58.08 -17.68
CA GLU A 145 -35.74 59.20 -17.33
C GLU A 145 -35.25 60.53 -17.93
N ASN A 146 -33.93 60.78 -17.89
CA ASN A 146 -33.33 61.96 -18.55
C ASN A 146 -33.55 61.96 -20.08
N GLN A 147 -33.45 60.79 -20.72
CA GLN A 147 -33.76 60.60 -22.14
C GLN A 147 -35.23 60.95 -22.43
N LYS A 148 -36.15 60.48 -21.56
CA LYS A 148 -37.59 60.80 -21.69
C LYS A 148 -37.84 62.30 -21.58
N ILE A 149 -37.21 62.99 -20.63
CA ILE A 149 -37.29 64.44 -20.49
C ILE A 149 -36.78 65.12 -21.75
N SER A 150 -35.62 64.68 -22.29
CA SER A 150 -35.06 65.25 -23.53
C SER A 150 -35.97 65.00 -24.76
N GLN A 151 -36.65 63.83 -24.79
CA GLN A 151 -37.65 63.51 -25.82
C GLN A 151 -38.84 64.47 -25.74
N MET A 152 -39.39 64.66 -24.54
CA MET A 152 -40.51 65.59 -24.32
C MET A 152 -40.17 67.03 -24.73
N ASN A 153 -38.94 67.48 -24.35
CA ASN A 153 -38.45 68.77 -24.74
C ASN A 153 -38.37 68.94 -26.28
N HIS A 154 -37.80 67.92 -26.96
CA HIS A 154 -37.76 67.89 -28.42
C HIS A 154 -39.13 67.95 -29.05
N ASP A 155 -40.13 67.20 -28.56
CA ASP A 155 -41.47 67.16 -29.09
C ASP A 155 -42.17 68.50 -28.88
N GLN A 156 -41.98 69.20 -27.76
CA GLN A 156 -42.48 70.52 -27.50
C GLN A 156 -41.89 71.60 -28.46
N MET A 157 -40.71 71.42 -28.96
CA MET A 157 -40.06 72.34 -29.88
C MET A 157 -40.45 72.15 -31.34
N ALA A 158 -41.50 71.36 -31.66
CA ALA A 158 -41.97 71.04 -33.00
C ALA A 158 -42.34 72.33 -33.82
N PHE A 159 -42.81 73.40 -33.16
CA PHE A 159 -43.16 74.67 -33.76
C PHE A 159 -42.14 75.79 -33.46
N ALA A 160 -41.03 75.53 -32.88
CA ALA A 160 -39.95 76.49 -32.54
C ALA A 160 -39.07 76.80 -33.77
N ALA A 161 -38.17 77.81 -33.66
CA ALA A 161 -37.17 78.11 -34.66
C ALA A 161 -36.30 76.94 -35.00
N ASP A 162 -35.83 76.84 -36.24
CA ASP A 162 -34.99 75.71 -36.73
C ASP A 162 -33.76 75.45 -35.86
N ILE A 163 -33.10 76.50 -35.38
CA ILE A 163 -31.93 76.40 -34.50
C ILE A 163 -32.31 75.72 -33.17
N ASP A 164 -33.44 76.01 -32.59
CA ASP A 164 -33.87 75.49 -31.30
C ASP A 164 -34.31 74.01 -31.44
N ARG A 165 -34.95 73.67 -32.57
CA ARG A 165 -35.25 72.26 -32.91
C ARG A 165 -33.99 71.44 -33.07
N GLN A 166 -32.96 71.99 -33.76
CA GLN A 166 -31.68 71.32 -33.92
C GLN A 166 -30.97 71.09 -32.57
N LYS A 167 -30.97 72.09 -31.67
CA LYS A 167 -30.42 71.95 -30.32
C LYS A 167 -31.13 70.86 -29.53
N ALA A 168 -32.48 70.84 -29.56
CA ALA A 168 -33.25 69.83 -28.87
C ALA A 168 -33.00 68.43 -29.45
N LEU A 169 -32.86 68.28 -30.77
CA LEU A 169 -32.52 67.01 -31.42
C LEU A 169 -31.13 66.52 -30.99
N VAL A 170 -30.14 67.40 -30.95
CA VAL A 170 -28.76 67.04 -30.50
C VAL A 170 -28.80 66.58 -29.04
N SER A 171 -29.51 67.31 -28.16
CA SER A 171 -29.68 66.92 -26.74
C SER A 171 -30.35 65.55 -26.58
N LEU A 172 -31.39 65.28 -27.38
CA LEU A 172 -32.04 63.96 -27.38
C LEU A 172 -31.10 62.84 -27.84
N ASN A 173 -30.36 63.06 -28.92
CA ASN A 173 -29.40 62.08 -29.44
C ASN A 173 -28.30 61.82 -28.42
N GLN A 174 -27.81 62.86 -27.73
CA GLN A 174 -26.86 62.72 -26.66
C GLN A 174 -27.40 61.85 -25.52
N ALA A 175 -28.64 62.12 -25.06
CA ALA A 175 -29.30 61.34 -23.99
C ALA A 175 -29.53 59.87 -24.41
N LYS A 176 -29.87 59.60 -25.69
CA LYS A 176 -29.94 58.24 -26.24
C LYS A 176 -28.59 57.51 -26.19
N MET A 177 -27.54 58.19 -26.60
CA MET A 177 -26.17 57.62 -26.55
C MET A 177 -25.75 57.30 -25.12
N GLU A 178 -26.09 58.18 -24.13
CA GLU A 178 -25.76 57.94 -22.73
C GLU A 178 -26.49 56.69 -22.16
N VAL A 179 -27.73 56.45 -22.53
CA VAL A 179 -28.46 55.22 -22.15
C VAL A 179 -27.80 53.98 -22.73
N GLU A 180 -27.46 54.01 -24.05
CA GLU A 180 -26.79 52.86 -24.67
C GLU A 180 -25.38 52.60 -24.09
N PHE A 181 -24.65 53.66 -23.78
CA PHE A 181 -23.37 53.52 -23.09
C PHE A 181 -23.52 52.90 -21.72
N ALA A 182 -24.50 53.34 -20.91
CA ALA A 182 -24.77 52.78 -19.60
C ALA A 182 -25.22 51.31 -19.65
N ARG A 183 -26.05 50.93 -20.64
CA ARG A 183 -26.42 49.54 -20.89
C ARG A 183 -25.22 48.67 -21.29
N THR A 184 -24.35 49.19 -22.14
CA THR A 184 -23.11 48.46 -22.53
C THR A 184 -22.21 48.21 -21.34
N ARG A 185 -22.14 49.17 -20.40
CA ARG A 185 -21.39 49.03 -19.17
C ARG A 185 -21.94 47.90 -18.28
N ILE A 186 -23.29 47.75 -18.15
CA ILE A 186 -23.91 46.63 -17.44
C ILE A 186 -23.46 45.30 -18.08
N ARG A 187 -23.59 45.16 -19.41
CA ARG A 187 -23.22 43.94 -20.14
C ARG A 187 -21.75 43.57 -19.92
N ALA A 188 -20.86 44.58 -19.92
CA ALA A 188 -19.45 44.37 -19.65
C ALA A 188 -19.20 43.87 -18.21
N GLU A 189 -19.93 44.43 -17.22
CA GLU A 189 -19.79 44.04 -15.82
C GLU A 189 -20.38 42.64 -15.54
N GLU A 190 -21.51 42.30 -16.19
CA GLU A 190 -22.06 40.94 -16.17
C GLU A 190 -21.05 39.92 -16.71
N GLY A 191 -20.39 40.21 -17.83
CA GLY A 191 -19.35 39.36 -18.38
C GLY A 191 -18.12 39.17 -17.43
N ARG A 192 -17.76 40.24 -16.71
CA ARG A 192 -16.70 40.17 -15.68
C ARG A 192 -17.13 39.29 -14.50
N ARG A 193 -18.36 39.49 -14.00
CA ARG A 193 -18.94 38.67 -12.93
C ARG A 193 -18.92 37.22 -13.31
N ASP A 194 -19.43 36.86 -14.47
CA ASP A 194 -19.56 35.49 -14.93
C ASP A 194 -18.17 34.84 -15.07
N THR A 195 -17.19 35.58 -15.57
CA THR A 195 -15.81 35.09 -15.65
C THR A 195 -15.18 34.87 -14.27
N ALA A 196 -15.36 35.83 -13.34
CA ALA A 196 -14.82 35.72 -11.99
C ALA A 196 -15.46 34.56 -11.23
N LEU A 197 -16.78 34.40 -11.28
CA LEU A 197 -17.49 33.30 -10.61
C LEU A 197 -17.13 31.94 -11.22
N ARG A 198 -16.94 31.85 -12.54
CA ARG A 198 -16.49 30.63 -13.19
C ARG A 198 -15.10 30.22 -12.71
N LEU A 199 -14.13 31.14 -12.65
CA LEU A 199 -12.77 30.85 -12.17
C LEU A 199 -12.78 30.32 -10.71
N ILE A 200 -13.60 30.93 -9.83
CA ILE A 200 -13.73 30.45 -8.45
C ILE A 200 -14.49 29.11 -8.42
N GLY A 201 -15.45 28.90 -9.31
CA GLY A 201 -16.14 27.62 -9.49
C GLY A 201 -15.18 26.50 -9.89
N ASP A 202 -14.25 26.78 -10.82
CA ASP A 202 -13.18 25.83 -11.19
C ASP A 202 -12.25 25.53 -10.00
N GLU A 203 -11.94 26.53 -9.16
CA GLU A 203 -11.18 26.36 -7.92
C GLU A 203 -11.90 25.45 -6.91
N ILE A 204 -13.22 25.65 -6.72
CA ILE A 204 -14.08 24.77 -5.89
C ILE A 204 -14.02 23.33 -6.40
N SER A 205 -14.18 23.13 -7.71
CA SER A 205 -14.14 21.80 -8.32
C SER A 205 -12.79 21.11 -8.10
N ASN A 206 -11.69 21.85 -8.21
CA ASN A 206 -10.35 21.33 -7.97
C ASN A 206 -10.13 20.93 -6.50
N VAL A 207 -10.60 21.73 -5.55
CA VAL A 207 -10.51 21.39 -4.12
C VAL A 207 -11.40 20.19 -3.80
N GLN A 208 -12.60 20.12 -4.38
CA GLN A 208 -13.49 18.96 -4.21
C GLN A 208 -12.83 17.67 -4.74
N ALA A 209 -12.25 17.71 -5.93
CA ALA A 209 -11.55 16.55 -6.48
C ALA A 209 -10.41 16.05 -5.57
N LYS A 210 -9.67 16.96 -4.93
CA LYS A 210 -8.64 16.59 -3.94
C LYS A 210 -9.24 15.93 -2.69
N ILE A 211 -10.36 16.44 -2.18
CA ILE A 211 -11.06 15.84 -1.04
C ILE A 211 -11.53 14.43 -1.38
N ASP A 212 -12.12 14.24 -2.57
CA ASP A 212 -12.59 12.94 -3.04
C ASP A 212 -11.42 11.96 -3.22
N GLU A 213 -10.30 12.42 -3.77
CA GLU A 213 -9.06 11.63 -3.89
C GLU A 213 -8.56 11.17 -2.51
N MET A 214 -8.51 12.08 -1.53
CA MET A 214 -8.09 11.75 -0.17
C MET A 214 -9.05 10.77 0.51
N SER A 215 -10.35 10.91 0.29
CA SER A 215 -11.36 9.95 0.78
C SER A 215 -11.12 8.55 0.22
N ASN A 216 -10.87 8.43 -1.09
CA ASN A 216 -10.52 7.17 -1.73
C ASN A 216 -9.20 6.57 -1.18
N TYR A 217 -8.23 7.42 -0.83
CA TYR A 217 -7.00 6.95 -0.20
C TYR A 217 -7.26 6.44 1.22
N MET A 218 -8.11 7.10 2.01
CA MET A 218 -8.47 6.65 3.37
C MET A 218 -9.09 5.26 3.36
N GLU A 219 -9.99 4.97 2.42
CA GLU A 219 -10.56 3.63 2.26
C GLU A 219 -9.50 2.57 2.02
N ARG A 220 -8.47 2.90 1.22
CA ARG A 220 -7.36 2.00 0.91
C ARG A 220 -6.40 1.75 2.07
N PHE A 221 -6.36 2.64 3.09
CA PHE A 221 -5.53 2.43 4.28
C PHE A 221 -6.03 1.26 5.15
N THR A 222 -7.26 0.79 4.91
CA THR A 222 -7.75 -0.48 5.45
C THR A 222 -7.79 -1.51 4.33
N VAL A 223 -6.90 -2.48 4.41
CA VAL A 223 -6.83 -3.58 3.44
C VAL A 223 -7.81 -4.66 3.87
N ALA A 224 -8.77 -4.99 3.03
CA ALA A 224 -9.78 -6.00 3.30
C ALA A 224 -9.47 -7.33 2.58
N ALA A 225 -9.97 -8.43 3.13
CA ALA A 225 -9.86 -9.75 2.52
C ALA A 225 -10.65 -9.81 1.19
N PRO A 226 -10.02 -10.20 0.07
CA PRO A 226 -10.71 -10.36 -1.20
C PRO A 226 -11.64 -11.56 -1.24
N GLU A 227 -11.34 -12.61 -0.46
CA GLU A 227 -12.06 -13.88 -0.39
C GLU A 227 -12.02 -14.46 1.03
N ASP A 228 -12.83 -15.50 1.28
CA ASP A 228 -12.78 -16.26 2.52
C ASP A 228 -11.51 -17.12 2.54
N GLY A 229 -10.80 -17.14 3.67
CA GLY A 229 -9.56 -17.92 3.75
C GLY A 229 -8.84 -17.85 5.08
N LEU A 230 -7.66 -18.45 5.12
CA LEU A 230 -6.73 -18.43 6.23
C LEU A 230 -5.63 -17.39 5.99
N VAL A 231 -5.36 -16.56 6.97
CA VAL A 231 -4.29 -15.55 6.89
C VAL A 231 -2.93 -16.20 7.07
N VAL A 232 -2.05 -16.02 6.08
CA VAL A 232 -0.65 -16.49 6.13
C VAL A 232 0.27 -15.32 5.79
N TYR A 233 1.34 -15.17 6.56
CA TYR A 233 2.36 -14.15 6.29
C TYR A 233 3.55 -14.77 5.57
N PRO A 234 3.69 -14.57 4.26
CA PRO A 234 4.91 -14.97 3.57
C PRO A 234 6.09 -14.11 4.05
N PRO A 235 7.31 -14.65 4.06
CA PRO A 235 8.48 -13.83 4.27
C PRO A 235 8.62 -12.85 3.11
N ILE A 236 8.77 -11.57 3.43
CA ILE A 236 8.96 -10.48 2.46
C ILE A 236 10.23 -9.70 2.83
N LYS A 237 10.79 -9.02 1.84
CA LYS A 237 12.00 -8.22 2.04
C LYS A 237 11.63 -6.86 2.62
N ILE A 238 11.94 -6.66 3.92
CA ILE A 238 11.72 -5.40 4.64
C ILE A 238 13.08 -4.89 5.10
N ASP A 239 13.43 -3.65 4.75
CA ASP A 239 14.72 -3.00 5.09
C ASP A 239 15.95 -3.87 4.75
N GLY A 240 15.88 -4.62 3.65
CA GLY A 240 16.96 -5.47 3.17
C GLY A 240 17.04 -6.86 3.82
N GLN A 241 16.18 -7.18 4.79
CA GLN A 241 16.08 -8.47 5.45
C GLN A 241 14.80 -9.19 5.05
N GLU A 242 14.90 -10.50 4.83
CA GLU A 242 13.74 -11.35 4.56
C GLU A 242 13.13 -11.80 5.89
N ARG A 243 11.94 -11.32 6.18
CA ARG A 243 11.20 -11.65 7.40
C ARG A 243 9.68 -11.49 7.23
N LYS A 244 8.93 -12.03 8.15
CA LYS A 244 7.48 -11.81 8.20
C LYS A 244 7.16 -10.37 8.59
N ILE A 245 6.09 -9.86 8.01
CA ILE A 245 5.54 -8.53 8.31
C ILE A 245 5.10 -8.44 9.77
N GLN A 246 5.29 -7.25 10.37
CA GLN A 246 4.90 -6.95 11.75
C GLN A 246 4.27 -5.56 11.86
N VAL A 247 3.48 -5.36 12.92
CA VAL A 247 2.97 -4.03 13.27
C VAL A 247 4.16 -3.09 13.53
N GLY A 248 4.13 -1.90 12.96
CA GLY A 248 5.23 -0.93 12.98
C GLY A 248 6.09 -0.92 11.71
N ASP A 249 5.88 -1.85 10.79
CA ASP A 249 6.58 -1.86 9.50
C ASP A 249 6.05 -0.78 8.56
N SER A 250 6.95 -0.18 7.81
CA SER A 250 6.62 0.72 6.69
C SER A 250 6.54 -0.10 5.41
N LEU A 251 5.35 -0.13 4.80
CA LEU A 251 5.12 -0.88 3.57
C LEU A 251 5.48 -0.05 2.34
N TYR A 252 6.12 -0.70 1.37
CA TYR A 252 6.35 -0.14 0.05
C TYR A 252 5.34 -0.72 -0.95
N TYR A 253 5.12 -0.01 -2.05
CA TYR A 253 4.23 -0.49 -3.11
C TYR A 253 4.70 -1.85 -3.64
N GLY A 254 3.77 -2.82 -3.72
CA GLY A 254 4.06 -4.16 -4.22
C GLY A 254 4.56 -5.17 -3.18
N GLN A 255 4.61 -4.78 -1.91
CA GLN A 255 4.87 -5.69 -0.79
C GLN A 255 3.58 -6.25 -0.23
#